data_397606ea160041209858ede560cca2e6
#
_entry.id   397606ea160041209858ede560cca2e6
#
_cell.length_a   1.000
_cell.length_b   1.000
_cell.length_c   1.000
_cell.angle_alpha   90.00
_cell.angle_beta   90.00
_cell.angle_gamma   90.00
#
_symmetry.space_group_name_H-M   'P 1'
#
loop_
_entity.id
_entity.type
_entity.pdbx_description
1 polymer ?
#
loop_
_entity_poly.entity_id
_entity_poly.type
_entity_poly.pdbx_seq_one_letter_code
_entity_poly.pdbx_strand_id
1 'polypeptide(L)'
;MATKLGTLSHAKGFVVNKLYEQRRFGGSHVPVVFLSQGYPPKWRHLVRDAIDELNNEGIIRIEVKRTGRGSAPHATLAKNALAKARGLLNAYRKSANLPTLGQDLKTLLPA
;
A
#
# COMPACT_ATOMS: atom_id res chain seq x y z
N MET A 1 15.51 1.20 -20.93
CA MET A 1 14.58 0.34 -20.16
C MET A 1 13.97 1.14 -19.04
N ALA A 2 12.64 1.22 -18.98
CA ALA A 2 12.00 1.90 -17.87
C ALA A 2 12.23 1.11 -16.59
N THR A 3 12.64 1.79 -15.52
CA THR A 3 12.77 1.12 -14.24
C THR A 3 11.37 0.85 -13.69
N LYS A 4 11.21 -0.26 -12.98
CA LYS A 4 9.92 -0.60 -12.37
C LYS A 4 9.49 0.49 -11.38
N LEU A 5 10.44 1.14 -10.73
CA LEU A 5 10.18 2.23 -9.79
C LEU A 5 9.44 3.40 -10.45
N GLY A 6 9.62 3.59 -11.76
CA GLY A 6 8.97 4.66 -12.49
C GLY A 6 7.60 4.29 -13.03
N THR A 7 6.97 3.22 -12.55
CA THR A 7 5.64 2.83 -12.99
C THR A 7 4.63 2.96 -11.86
N LEU A 8 3.40 3.30 -12.24
CA LEU A 8 2.31 3.39 -11.27
C LEU A 8 2.01 2.04 -10.62
N SER A 9 2.04 0.97 -11.41
CA SER A 9 1.83 -0.38 -10.87
C SER A 9 2.80 -0.74 -9.77
N HIS A 10 4.08 -0.43 -9.96
CA HIS A 10 5.09 -0.70 -8.95
C HIS A 10 4.83 0.13 -7.69
N ALA A 11 4.47 1.41 -7.86
CA ALA A 11 4.16 2.28 -6.72
C ALA A 11 2.94 1.76 -5.96
N LYS A 12 1.91 1.28 -6.66
CA LYS A 12 0.74 0.69 -6.02
C LYS A 12 1.13 -0.55 -5.21
N GLY A 13 1.96 -1.42 -5.78
CA GLY A 13 2.46 -2.59 -5.07
C GLY A 13 3.28 -2.22 -3.83
N PHE A 14 4.11 -1.18 -3.95
CA PHE A 14 4.89 -0.67 -2.83
C PHE A 14 3.99 -0.23 -1.68
N VAL A 15 2.94 0.53 -1.96
CA VAL A 15 2.01 1.01 -0.94
C VAL A 15 1.29 -0.15 -0.27
N VAL A 16 0.76 -1.08 -1.06
CA VAL A 16 0.05 -2.25 -0.52
C VAL A 16 0.98 -3.08 0.35
N ASN A 17 2.20 -3.31 -0.13
CA ASN A 17 3.19 -4.09 0.62
C ASN A 17 3.55 -3.44 1.95
N LYS A 18 3.71 -2.11 1.95
CA LYS A 18 4.06 -1.38 3.16
C LYS A 18 2.97 -1.52 4.22
N LEU A 19 1.72 -1.35 3.81
CA LEU A 19 0.58 -1.52 4.72
C LEU A 19 0.46 -2.97 5.19
N TYR A 20 0.67 -3.92 4.29
CA TYR A 20 0.63 -5.33 4.63
C TYR A 20 1.69 -5.69 5.66
N GLU A 21 2.94 -5.28 5.45
CA GLU A 21 4.03 -5.61 6.37
C GLU A 21 3.85 -4.96 7.73
N GLN A 22 3.25 -3.78 7.77
CA GLN A 22 2.97 -3.08 9.02
C GLN A 22 1.64 -3.52 9.64
N ARG A 23 0.94 -4.45 9.03
CA ARG A 23 -0.33 -5.00 9.50
C ARG A 23 -1.39 -3.93 9.71
N ARG A 24 -1.48 -3.02 8.74
CA ARG A 24 -2.46 -1.92 8.79
C ARG A 24 -3.76 -2.35 8.12
N PHE A 25 -4.58 -3.05 8.88
CA PHE A 25 -5.88 -3.55 8.44
C PHE A 25 -6.98 -3.02 9.34
N GLY A 26 -8.15 -2.76 8.76
CA GLY A 26 -9.33 -2.40 9.53
C GLY A 26 -9.11 -1.15 10.38
N GLY A 27 -9.11 -1.31 11.70
CA GLY A 27 -8.92 -0.21 12.62
C GLY A 27 -7.48 0.25 12.78
N SER A 28 -6.52 -0.50 12.25
CA SER A 28 -5.10 -0.12 12.34
C SER A 28 -4.72 0.66 11.08
N HIS A 29 -4.24 1.89 11.25
CA HIS A 29 -3.93 2.77 10.12
C HIS A 29 -2.66 3.55 10.38
N VAL A 30 -2.13 4.16 9.32
CA VAL A 30 -0.89 4.93 9.36
C VAL A 30 -1.10 6.24 8.61
N PRO A 31 -0.45 7.34 9.05
CA PRO A 31 -0.54 8.59 8.31
C PRO A 31 -0.08 8.41 6.87
N VAL A 32 -0.85 8.99 5.93
CA VAL A 32 -0.57 8.84 4.49
C VAL A 32 0.83 9.34 4.14
N VAL A 33 1.31 10.37 4.85
CA VAL A 33 2.64 10.95 4.54
C VAL A 33 3.77 9.92 4.71
N PHE A 34 3.57 8.90 5.52
CA PHE A 34 4.60 7.89 5.73
C PHE A 34 4.67 6.86 4.61
N LEU A 35 3.66 6.80 3.76
CA LEU A 35 3.60 5.77 2.71
C LEU A 35 4.63 5.99 1.61
N SER A 36 5.11 7.20 1.43
CA SER A 36 6.15 7.48 0.42
C SER A 36 7.56 7.28 0.95
N GLN A 37 7.73 7.09 2.26
CA GLN A 37 9.05 6.87 2.84
C GLN A 37 9.65 5.57 2.28
N GLY A 38 10.91 5.63 1.89
CA GLY A 38 11.59 4.50 1.29
C GLY A 38 11.47 4.45 -0.23
N TYR A 39 10.61 5.28 -0.82
CA TYR A 39 10.53 5.40 -2.26
C TYR A 39 11.44 6.54 -2.73
N PRO A 40 12.14 6.39 -3.87
CA PRO A 40 13.03 7.46 -4.35
C PRO A 40 12.29 8.77 -4.55
N PRO A 41 12.87 9.91 -4.10
CA PRO A 41 12.19 11.21 -4.22
C PRO A 41 11.75 11.55 -5.64
N LYS A 42 12.52 11.13 -6.63
CA LYS A 42 12.21 11.33 -8.05
C LYS A 42 10.83 10.77 -8.43
N TRP A 43 10.42 9.69 -7.78
CA TRP A 43 9.20 8.94 -8.13
C TRP A 43 8.10 9.04 -7.07
N ARG A 44 8.26 9.89 -6.05
CA ARG A 44 7.27 9.99 -4.97
C ARG A 44 5.90 10.46 -5.45
N HIS A 45 5.86 11.24 -6.54
CA HIS A 45 4.57 11.62 -7.11
C HIS A 45 3.76 10.41 -7.55
N LEU A 46 4.41 9.33 -7.97
CA LEU A 46 3.73 8.09 -8.33
C LEU A 46 3.12 7.42 -7.11
N VAL A 47 3.74 7.55 -5.95
CA VAL A 47 3.15 7.00 -4.72
C VAL A 47 1.86 7.73 -4.38
N ARG A 48 1.82 9.05 -4.54
CA ARG A 48 0.59 9.82 -4.31
C ARG A 48 -0.50 9.40 -5.28
N ASP A 49 -0.16 9.27 -6.56
CA ASP A 49 -1.11 8.81 -7.57
C ASP A 49 -1.60 7.38 -7.26
N ALA A 50 -0.69 6.53 -6.82
CA ALA A 50 -1.03 5.16 -6.44
C ALA A 50 -2.02 5.13 -5.28
N ILE A 51 -1.81 5.97 -4.27
CA ILE A 51 -2.70 6.05 -3.12
C ILE A 51 -4.11 6.45 -3.58
N ASP A 52 -4.21 7.45 -4.44
CA ASP A 52 -5.50 7.89 -4.96
C ASP A 52 -6.20 6.77 -5.72
N GLU A 53 -5.49 6.07 -6.60
CA GLU A 53 -6.08 4.97 -7.35
C GLU A 53 -6.48 3.81 -6.46
N LEU A 54 -5.63 3.43 -5.52
CA LEU A 54 -5.96 2.34 -4.58
C LEU A 54 -7.18 2.67 -3.74
N ASN A 55 -7.32 3.95 -3.35
CA ASN A 55 -8.51 4.39 -2.63
C ASN A 55 -9.75 4.30 -3.51
N ASN A 56 -9.65 4.73 -4.77
CA ASN A 56 -10.76 4.64 -5.72
C ASN A 56 -11.14 3.20 -6.03
N GLU A 57 -10.18 2.29 -6.02
CA GLU A 57 -10.41 0.88 -6.28
C GLU A 57 -10.93 0.12 -5.05
N GLY A 58 -11.00 0.77 -3.91
CA GLY A 58 -11.46 0.15 -2.68
C GLY A 58 -10.44 -0.79 -2.02
N ILE A 59 -9.19 -0.71 -2.43
CA ILE A 59 -8.12 -1.53 -1.87
C ILE A 59 -7.62 -0.94 -0.57
N ILE A 60 -7.51 0.39 -0.50
CA ILE A 60 -7.20 1.07 0.76
C ILE A 60 -8.36 2.00 1.12
N ARG A 61 -8.42 2.33 2.40
CA ARG A 61 -9.36 3.33 2.91
C ARG A 61 -8.56 4.47 3.49
N ILE A 62 -8.99 5.69 3.20
CA ILE A 62 -8.37 6.89 3.72
C ILE A 62 -9.39 7.60 4.60
N GLU A 63 -8.99 7.87 5.84
CA GLU A 63 -9.82 8.60 6.80
C GLU A 63 -8.99 9.73 7.39
N VAL A 64 -9.62 10.87 7.61
CA VAL A 64 -8.99 11.98 8.30
C VAL A 64 -9.13 11.74 9.79
N LYS A 65 -7.98 11.68 10.47
CA LYS A 65 -7.95 11.45 11.92
C LYS A 65 -7.49 12.71 12.63
N ARG A 66 -8.10 13.02 13.75
CA ARG A 66 -7.66 14.12 14.59
C ARG A 66 -6.39 13.70 15.32
N THR A 67 -5.43 14.61 15.32
CA THR A 67 -4.19 14.45 16.08
C THR A 67 -4.07 15.63 17.04
N GLY A 68 -3.12 15.58 17.94
CA GLY A 68 -2.87 16.69 18.86
C GLY A 68 -2.47 17.99 18.18
N ARG A 69 -2.12 17.94 16.90
CA ARG A 69 -1.68 19.10 16.12
C ARG A 69 -2.61 19.41 14.94
N GLY A 70 -3.85 18.94 14.98
CA GLY A 70 -4.79 19.11 13.91
C GLY A 70 -5.30 17.79 13.39
N SER A 71 -5.58 17.71 12.09
CA SER A 71 -6.05 16.48 11.48
C SER A 71 -5.18 16.12 10.28
N ALA A 72 -5.06 14.82 10.03
CA ALA A 72 -4.25 14.31 8.94
C ALA A 72 -4.91 13.07 8.32
N PRO A 73 -4.75 12.85 7.01
CA PRO A 73 -5.26 11.64 6.39
C PRO A 73 -4.44 10.43 6.80
N HIS A 74 -5.13 9.35 7.12
CA HIS A 74 -4.54 8.07 7.48
C HIS A 74 -5.08 7.01 6.53
N ALA A 75 -4.27 5.99 6.26
CA ALA A 75 -4.61 4.91 5.35
C ALA A 75 -4.56 3.56 6.06
N THR A 76 -5.43 2.66 5.61
CA THR A 76 -5.44 1.28 6.06
C THR A 76 -5.87 0.40 4.88
N LEU A 77 -5.47 -0.88 4.88
CA LEU A 77 -5.95 -1.82 3.88
C LEU A 77 -7.42 -2.16 4.16
N ALA A 78 -8.23 -2.15 3.13
CA ALA A 78 -9.62 -2.55 3.25
C ALA A 78 -9.70 -4.05 3.55
N LYS A 79 -10.87 -4.49 4.05
CA LYS A 79 -11.05 -5.85 4.54
C LYS A 79 -10.70 -6.93 3.52
N ASN A 80 -11.02 -6.71 2.24
CA ASN A 80 -10.77 -7.68 1.19
C ASN A 80 -9.62 -7.25 0.26
N ALA A 81 -8.77 -6.34 0.74
CA ALA A 81 -7.75 -5.71 -0.10
C ALA A 81 -6.74 -6.70 -0.67
N LEU A 82 -6.29 -7.64 0.17
CA LEU A 82 -5.25 -8.57 -0.27
C LEU A 82 -5.74 -9.52 -1.36
N ALA A 83 -7.01 -9.89 -1.32
CA ALA A 83 -7.59 -10.70 -2.38
C ALA A 83 -7.58 -9.94 -3.70
N LYS A 84 -7.95 -8.64 -3.66
CA LYS A 84 -8.01 -7.79 -4.85
C LYS A 84 -6.63 -7.40 -5.36
N ALA A 85 -5.69 -7.16 -4.44
CA ALA A 85 -4.39 -6.59 -4.77
C ALA A 85 -3.26 -7.61 -4.78
N ARG A 86 -3.57 -8.90 -4.69
CA ARG A 86 -2.53 -9.93 -4.62
C ARG A 86 -1.56 -9.85 -5.79
N GLY A 87 -2.07 -9.63 -6.99
CA GLY A 87 -1.22 -9.49 -8.17
C GLY A 87 -0.26 -8.34 -8.07
N LEU A 88 -0.74 -7.18 -7.64
CA LEU A 88 0.10 -5.99 -7.44
C LEU A 88 1.14 -6.25 -6.35
N LEU A 89 0.70 -6.83 -5.25
CA LEU A 89 1.56 -7.10 -4.11
C LEU A 89 2.67 -8.08 -4.49
N ASN A 90 2.32 -9.18 -5.14
CA ASN A 90 3.31 -10.20 -5.52
C ASN A 90 4.26 -9.70 -6.60
N ALA A 91 3.78 -8.90 -7.54
CA ALA A 91 4.65 -8.30 -8.55
C ALA A 91 5.70 -7.40 -7.88
N TYR A 92 5.29 -6.61 -6.91
CA TYR A 92 6.22 -5.77 -6.16
C TYR A 92 7.20 -6.64 -5.37
N ARG A 93 6.69 -7.62 -4.61
CA ARG A 93 7.55 -8.45 -3.76
C ARG A 93 8.58 -9.23 -4.59
N LYS A 94 8.16 -9.74 -5.75
CA LYS A 94 9.08 -10.42 -6.65
C LYS A 94 10.19 -9.48 -7.13
N SER A 95 9.85 -8.25 -7.49
CA SER A 95 10.84 -7.28 -7.96
C SER A 95 11.79 -6.84 -6.86
N ALA A 96 11.37 -6.94 -5.60
CA ALA A 96 12.17 -6.57 -4.44
C ALA A 96 12.89 -7.78 -3.82
N ASN A 97 12.84 -8.94 -4.46
CA ASN A 97 13.41 -10.19 -3.96
C ASN A 97 12.81 -10.63 -2.63
N LEU A 98 11.52 -10.36 -2.45
CA LEU A 98 10.78 -10.80 -1.28
C LEU A 98 9.93 -12.01 -1.64
N PRO A 99 9.63 -12.89 -0.67
CA PRO A 99 8.75 -14.04 -0.94
C PRO A 99 7.38 -13.57 -1.41
N THR A 100 6.85 -14.22 -2.44
CA THR A 100 5.48 -13.94 -2.88
C THR A 100 4.49 -14.65 -1.97
N LEU A 101 3.27 -14.11 -1.92
CA LEU A 101 2.23 -14.67 -1.09
C LEU A 101 1.45 -15.72 -1.88
N GLY A 102 1.06 -16.79 -1.19
CA GLY A 102 0.30 -17.86 -1.79
C GLY A 102 -1.13 -17.43 -2.11
N GLN A 103 -1.90 -18.36 -2.68
CA GLN A 103 -3.28 -18.11 -3.06
C GLN A 103 -4.24 -18.28 -1.89
N ASP A 104 -3.81 -18.90 -0.81
CA ASP A 104 -4.64 -19.10 0.36
C ASP A 104 -4.80 -17.76 1.09
N LEU A 105 -6.01 -17.24 1.07
CA LEU A 105 -6.31 -15.96 1.71
C LEU A 105 -6.04 -15.96 3.21
N LYS A 106 -6.11 -17.14 3.85
CA LYS A 106 -5.83 -17.23 5.28
C LYS A 106 -4.40 -16.88 5.60
N THR A 107 -3.47 -17.13 4.68
CA THR A 107 -2.06 -16.76 4.88
C THR A 107 -1.82 -15.27 4.63
N LEU A 108 -2.76 -14.58 4.00
CA LEU A 108 -2.64 -13.17 3.67
C LEU A 108 -3.22 -12.25 4.73
N LEU A 109 -4.01 -12.78 5.65
CA LEU A 109 -4.65 -12.00 6.68
C LEU A 109 -3.91 -12.16 8.00
N PRO A 110 -3.88 -11.11 8.83
CA PRO A 110 -3.29 -11.24 10.16
C PRO A 110 -4.11 -12.21 10.99
N ALA A 111 -3.43 -12.95 11.80
CA ALA A 111 -4.08 -13.88 12.71
C ALA A 111 -4.95 -13.14 13.72
#